data_f60c081e75e8eb6c08bea6c5254b7f77
#
_entry.id   f60c081e75e8eb6c08bea6c5254b7f77
#
_cell.length_a   1.000
_cell.length_b   1.000
_cell.length_c   1.000
_cell.angle_alpha   90.00
_cell.angle_beta   90.00
_cell.angle_gamma   90.00
#
_symmetry.space_group_name_H-M   'P 1'
#
loop_
_entity.id
_entity.type
_entity.pdbx_description
1 polymer ?
#
loop_
_entity_poly.entity_id
_entity_poly.type
_entity_poly.pdbx_seq_one_letter_code
_entity_poly.pdbx_strand_id
1 'polypeptide(L)'
;MSQMSKKKSIILIVLAVVLLIGICFATLTVYAKKELHKPKFKMPEEQPVASATIIPEDINGLCAYVNSLYENALNADNAEGSWHTDINLEGDIVTPFASPDQSVLAYIKDNAAGEIAGLYPNESEIKMSEAQDAPVIRINPADVSDFTAEQGHTDDEGNVSDDGFYFINFEIKPESVDTDSLKDSSIYLDAVKKFDGVADIVESKFDCESVSYSFRIDRVTDQILNIDVYKNYIIKSSVQLHPEFKDLLPVEQDSLTAYIELPYKTAERVSFKWYGCNFTQRAMVVKPDDMKSLPADVRVNSKATKDDYKLTFTPSDKQAVSIDADGVLTVSKNALEVLVAPDEIITINMRLEYEGKTYTDDLKIYITELEVESDV
;
A
#
# COMPACT_ATOMS: atom_id res chain seq x y z
N MET A 1 -59.64 52.32 -42.02
CA MET A 1 -58.91 52.77 -40.79
C MET A 1 -58.44 51.58 -39.87
N SER A 2 -58.86 50.33 -40.10
CA SER A 2 -58.61 49.20 -39.23
C SER A 2 -57.19 48.56 -39.34
N GLN A 3 -56.55 48.56 -40.52
CA GLN A 3 -55.26 47.90 -40.73
C GLN A 3 -54.02 48.63 -40.14
N MET A 4 -54.06 49.94 -40.07
CA MET A 4 -52.98 50.76 -39.51
C MET A 4 -52.89 50.66 -37.99
N SER A 5 -54.01 50.38 -37.31
CA SER A 5 -54.08 50.18 -35.87
C SER A 5 -53.44 48.80 -35.46
N LYS A 6 -53.73 47.73 -36.21
CA LYS A 6 -53.18 46.40 -35.92
C LYS A 6 -51.67 46.35 -36.11
N LYS A 7 -51.11 47.00 -37.14
CA LYS A 7 -49.67 47.07 -37.36
C LYS A 7 -48.94 47.83 -36.23
N LYS A 8 -49.52 48.94 -35.74
CA LYS A 8 -48.94 49.66 -34.61
C LYS A 8 -48.96 48.86 -33.34
N SER A 9 -50.03 48.10 -33.08
CA SER A 9 -50.12 47.21 -31.90
C SER A 9 -49.09 46.04 -31.96
N ILE A 10 -48.88 45.45 -33.12
CA ILE A 10 -47.89 44.41 -33.32
C ILE A 10 -46.46 44.91 -33.06
N ILE A 11 -46.14 46.10 -33.61
CA ILE A 11 -44.85 46.76 -33.41
C ILE A 11 -44.63 47.06 -31.92
N LEU A 12 -45.64 47.52 -31.20
CA LEU A 12 -45.56 47.81 -29.78
C LEU A 12 -45.33 46.54 -28.94
N ILE A 13 -45.99 45.44 -29.30
CA ILE A 13 -45.81 44.15 -28.66
C ILE A 13 -44.38 43.63 -28.89
N VAL A 14 -43.89 43.69 -30.13
CA VAL A 14 -42.52 43.28 -30.45
C VAL A 14 -41.48 44.12 -29.70
N LEU A 15 -41.69 45.44 -29.63
CA LEU A 15 -40.80 46.32 -28.85
C LEU A 15 -40.83 45.99 -27.35
N ALA A 16 -41.98 45.71 -26.78
CA ALA A 16 -42.12 45.32 -25.38
C ALA A 16 -41.41 43.97 -25.08
N VAL A 17 -41.52 43.00 -25.99
CA VAL A 17 -40.84 41.70 -25.85
C VAL A 17 -39.33 41.85 -25.95
N VAL A 18 -38.82 42.66 -26.90
CA VAL A 18 -37.38 42.95 -27.05
C VAL A 18 -36.85 43.65 -25.80
N LEU A 19 -37.60 44.60 -25.25
CA LEU A 19 -37.23 45.35 -24.05
C LEU A 19 -37.21 44.41 -22.81
N LEU A 20 -38.16 43.50 -22.68
CA LEU A 20 -38.20 42.46 -21.63
C LEU A 20 -37.00 41.50 -21.74
N ILE A 21 -36.69 41.04 -22.94
CA ILE A 21 -35.50 40.21 -23.19
C ILE A 21 -34.22 40.97 -22.82
N GLY A 22 -34.11 42.23 -23.21
CA GLY A 22 -32.97 43.09 -22.86
C GLY A 22 -32.79 43.28 -21.34
N ILE A 23 -33.90 43.48 -20.61
CA ILE A 23 -33.88 43.60 -19.16
C ILE A 23 -33.46 42.26 -18.52
N CYS A 24 -33.99 41.13 -19.00
CA CYS A 24 -33.59 39.80 -18.52
C CYS A 24 -32.09 39.52 -18.75
N PHE A 25 -31.56 39.86 -19.92
CA PHE A 25 -30.13 39.73 -20.20
C PHE A 25 -29.28 40.67 -19.33
N ALA A 26 -29.69 41.92 -19.13
CA ALA A 26 -28.99 42.85 -18.27
C ALA A 26 -28.96 42.37 -16.79
N THR A 27 -30.10 41.90 -16.29
CA THR A 27 -30.18 41.35 -14.93
C THR A 27 -29.36 40.07 -14.76
N LEU A 28 -29.41 39.15 -15.73
CA LEU A 28 -28.57 37.95 -15.74
C LEU A 28 -27.07 38.32 -15.79
N THR A 29 -26.69 39.30 -16.60
CA THR A 29 -25.28 39.73 -16.68
C THR A 29 -24.79 40.37 -15.38
N VAL A 30 -25.63 41.17 -14.73
CA VAL A 30 -25.32 41.80 -13.44
C VAL A 30 -25.22 40.74 -12.37
N TYR A 31 -26.14 39.76 -12.37
CA TYR A 31 -26.14 38.64 -11.41
C TYR A 31 -24.89 37.75 -11.61
N ALA A 32 -24.59 37.38 -12.85
CA ALA A 32 -23.40 36.61 -13.17
C ALA A 32 -22.10 37.35 -12.78
N LYS A 33 -21.99 38.66 -13.04
CA LYS A 33 -20.86 39.46 -12.59
C LYS A 33 -20.76 39.53 -11.06
N LYS A 34 -21.88 39.60 -10.35
CA LYS A 34 -21.90 39.65 -8.91
C LYS A 34 -21.47 38.30 -8.29
N GLU A 35 -21.88 37.17 -8.89
CA GLU A 35 -21.45 35.84 -8.47
C GLU A 35 -19.96 35.61 -8.77
N LEU A 36 -19.48 36.00 -9.95
CA LEU A 36 -18.08 35.89 -10.36
C LEU A 36 -17.10 36.74 -9.51
N HIS A 37 -17.61 37.78 -8.82
CA HIS A 37 -16.79 38.68 -8.00
C HIS A 37 -17.03 38.51 -6.51
N LYS A 38 -17.73 37.44 -6.07
CA LYS A 38 -17.79 37.12 -4.66
C LYS A 38 -16.38 36.74 -4.17
N PRO A 39 -15.92 37.33 -3.06
CA PRO A 39 -14.66 36.89 -2.47
C PRO A 39 -14.76 35.43 -2.16
N LYS A 40 -13.75 34.66 -2.54
CA LYS A 40 -13.61 33.23 -2.19
C LYS A 40 -12.53 33.08 -1.14
N PHE A 41 -12.68 32.08 -0.29
CA PHE A 41 -11.65 31.71 0.67
C PHE A 41 -10.59 30.90 -0.09
N LYS A 42 -9.36 31.40 -0.09
CA LYS A 42 -8.21 30.65 -0.60
C LYS A 42 -7.53 29.98 0.58
N MET A 43 -7.44 28.66 0.56
CA MET A 43 -6.64 27.96 1.55
C MET A 43 -5.20 28.48 1.51
N PRO A 44 -4.55 28.73 2.67
CA PRO A 44 -3.14 29.08 2.69
C PRO A 44 -2.30 28.02 1.99
N GLU A 45 -1.34 28.44 1.17
CA GLU A 45 -0.47 27.55 0.38
C GLU A 45 0.40 26.60 1.25
N GLU A 46 0.48 26.86 2.56
CA GLU A 46 1.25 26.04 3.50
C GLU A 46 0.60 24.71 3.88
N GLN A 47 -0.51 24.35 3.23
CA GLN A 47 -1.22 23.11 3.51
C GLN A 47 -1.35 22.23 2.27
N PRO A 48 -0.28 21.62 1.79
CA PRO A 48 -0.51 20.36 1.14
C PRO A 48 -1.17 19.45 2.19
N VAL A 49 -2.25 18.80 1.83
CA VAL A 49 -2.58 17.47 2.35
C VAL A 49 -1.26 16.82 2.71
N ALA A 50 -1.11 16.34 3.94
CA ALA A 50 0.12 15.85 4.52
C ALA A 50 1.14 15.63 3.42
N SER A 51 2.17 16.43 3.36
CA SER A 51 3.04 16.50 2.18
C SER A 51 3.47 15.08 1.89
N ALA A 52 2.85 14.52 0.84
CA ALA A 52 3.27 13.23 0.36
C ALA A 52 4.76 13.35 0.23
N THR A 53 5.53 12.57 0.94
CA THR A 53 6.98 12.60 0.86
C THR A 53 7.31 12.47 -0.60
N ILE A 54 8.01 13.45 -1.17
CA ILE A 54 8.40 13.35 -2.57
C ILE A 54 9.37 12.20 -2.64
N ILE A 55 8.92 11.08 -3.20
CA ILE A 55 9.80 9.92 -3.39
C ILE A 55 10.93 10.30 -4.33
N PRO A 56 12.16 9.84 -4.06
CA PRO A 56 13.28 10.03 -4.96
C PRO A 56 12.99 9.45 -6.35
N GLU A 57 13.43 10.13 -7.39
CA GLU A 57 13.27 9.67 -8.77
C GLU A 57 14.41 8.77 -9.24
N ASP A 58 15.56 8.84 -8.56
CA ASP A 58 16.73 8.03 -8.90
C ASP A 58 16.86 6.77 -8.05
N ILE A 59 17.50 5.75 -8.62
CA ILE A 59 17.63 4.43 -8.00
C ILE A 59 18.34 4.46 -6.64
N ASN A 60 19.37 5.31 -6.45
CA ASN A 60 20.09 5.39 -5.21
C ASN A 60 19.22 5.97 -4.09
N GLY A 61 18.49 7.04 -4.43
CA GLY A 61 17.53 7.66 -3.51
C GLY A 61 16.41 6.71 -3.15
N LEU A 62 15.81 6.01 -4.13
CA LEU A 62 14.74 5.04 -3.87
C LEU A 62 15.21 3.89 -2.97
N CYS A 63 16.35 3.29 -3.26
CA CYS A 63 16.91 2.24 -2.41
C CYS A 63 17.19 2.71 -0.99
N ALA A 64 17.78 3.91 -0.83
CA ALA A 64 18.02 4.50 0.49
C ALA A 64 16.69 4.74 1.23
N TYR A 65 15.68 5.25 0.53
CA TYR A 65 14.36 5.53 1.08
C TYR A 65 13.70 4.25 1.60
N VAL A 66 13.52 3.21 0.77
CA VAL A 66 12.85 1.97 1.20
C VAL A 66 13.61 1.22 2.29
N ASN A 67 14.95 1.19 2.22
CA ASN A 67 15.77 0.57 3.25
C ASN A 67 15.62 1.29 4.61
N SER A 68 15.62 2.63 4.60
CA SER A 68 15.38 3.43 5.81
C SER A 68 14.00 3.20 6.40
N LEU A 69 12.95 3.15 5.55
CA LEU A 69 11.60 2.88 6.02
C LEU A 69 11.47 1.47 6.62
N TYR A 70 12.12 0.47 6.02
CA TYR A 70 12.13 -0.89 6.55
C TYR A 70 12.86 -0.98 7.90
N GLU A 71 14.04 -0.37 8.03
CA GLU A 71 14.76 -0.28 9.30
C GLU A 71 13.92 0.44 10.38
N ASN A 72 13.24 1.53 10.01
CA ASN A 72 12.34 2.24 10.90
C ASN A 72 11.19 1.36 11.36
N ALA A 73 10.57 0.59 10.44
CA ALA A 73 9.47 -0.30 10.77
C ALA A 73 9.88 -1.43 11.73
N LEU A 74 11.08 -2.00 11.54
CA LEU A 74 11.63 -3.03 12.43
C LEU A 74 11.92 -2.51 13.84
N ASN A 75 12.29 -1.24 13.97
CA ASN A 75 12.66 -0.62 15.25
C ASN A 75 11.50 0.18 15.88
N ALA A 76 10.37 0.29 15.21
CA ALA A 76 9.25 1.08 15.70
C ALA A 76 8.54 0.41 16.87
N ASP A 77 8.37 1.12 17.97
CA ASP A 77 7.63 0.66 19.13
C ASP A 77 6.13 0.47 18.88
N ASN A 78 5.60 1.13 17.83
CA ASN A 78 4.19 1.13 17.46
C ASN A 78 3.88 0.34 16.19
N ALA A 79 4.78 -0.55 15.78
CA ALA A 79 4.58 -1.46 14.68
C ALA A 79 4.65 -2.92 15.14
N GLU A 80 3.83 -3.77 14.53
CA GLU A 80 3.90 -5.22 14.66
C GLU A 80 4.15 -5.81 13.28
N GLY A 81 5.32 -6.43 13.10
CA GLY A 81 5.69 -7.08 11.86
C GLY A 81 5.29 -8.55 11.84
N SER A 82 4.81 -9.03 10.72
CA SER A 82 4.56 -10.45 10.44
C SER A 82 5.18 -10.85 9.11
N TRP A 83 5.56 -12.12 9.01
CA TRP A 83 6.14 -12.71 7.81
C TRP A 83 5.38 -13.97 7.43
N HIS A 84 5.10 -14.10 6.14
CA HIS A 84 4.45 -15.24 5.54
C HIS A 84 5.23 -15.67 4.30
N THR A 85 5.38 -16.98 4.08
CA THR A 85 6.05 -17.53 2.91
C THR A 85 5.20 -18.60 2.26
N ASP A 86 4.92 -18.43 0.98
CA ASP A 86 4.37 -19.45 0.10
C ASP A 86 5.49 -20.06 -0.74
N ILE A 87 5.54 -21.40 -0.81
CA ILE A 87 6.51 -22.12 -1.61
C ILE A 87 5.74 -22.90 -2.68
N ASN A 88 6.14 -22.68 -3.93
CA ASN A 88 5.59 -23.39 -5.08
C ASN A 88 6.71 -24.13 -5.82
N LEU A 89 6.53 -25.43 -5.98
CA LEU A 89 7.43 -26.33 -6.72
C LEU A 89 6.79 -26.79 -8.03
N GLU A 90 5.90 -25.98 -8.61
CA GLU A 90 5.27 -26.26 -9.89
C GLU A 90 6.28 -26.12 -11.04
N GLY A 91 6.54 -27.22 -11.71
CA GLY A 91 7.37 -27.30 -12.89
C GLY A 91 7.55 -28.74 -13.33
N ASP A 92 7.95 -28.92 -14.58
CA ASP A 92 8.37 -30.25 -15.04
C ASP A 92 9.77 -30.53 -14.52
N ILE A 93 9.91 -31.63 -13.79
CA ILE A 93 11.23 -32.13 -13.38
C ILE A 93 11.90 -32.64 -14.64
N VAL A 94 12.89 -31.88 -15.12
CA VAL A 94 13.67 -32.28 -16.29
C VAL A 94 14.78 -33.22 -15.81
N THR A 95 14.68 -34.49 -16.17
CA THR A 95 15.79 -35.42 -15.97
C THR A 95 16.43 -35.71 -17.33
N PRO A 96 17.76 -35.89 -17.38
CA PRO A 96 18.46 -36.24 -18.64
C PRO A 96 18.20 -37.70 -19.10
N PHE A 97 17.34 -38.42 -18.42
CA PHE A 97 16.98 -39.78 -18.78
C PHE A 97 16.05 -39.79 -19.98
N ALA A 98 16.42 -40.55 -21.01
CA ALA A 98 15.69 -40.66 -22.27
C ALA A 98 14.25 -41.21 -22.14
N SER A 99 13.91 -41.84 -21.04
CA SER A 99 12.55 -42.23 -20.64
C SER A 99 12.57 -42.60 -19.15
N PRO A 100 12.47 -41.60 -18.24
CA PRO A 100 12.28 -41.93 -16.82
C PRO A 100 10.94 -42.64 -16.69
N ASP A 101 10.89 -43.72 -15.91
CA ASP A 101 9.61 -44.27 -15.50
C ASP A 101 8.85 -43.16 -14.81
N GLN A 102 7.70 -42.76 -15.37
CA GLN A 102 6.89 -41.68 -14.86
C GLN A 102 6.52 -41.88 -13.39
N SER A 103 6.50 -43.12 -12.92
CA SER A 103 6.26 -43.47 -11.52
C SER A 103 7.34 -42.97 -10.57
N VAL A 104 8.61 -42.96 -10.95
CA VAL A 104 9.73 -42.43 -10.13
C VAL A 104 9.68 -40.90 -10.09
N LEU A 105 9.42 -40.26 -11.23
CA LEU A 105 9.27 -38.82 -11.30
C LEU A 105 8.04 -38.33 -10.54
N ALA A 106 6.91 -39.04 -10.66
CA ALA A 106 5.70 -38.75 -9.88
C ALA A 106 5.96 -38.90 -8.38
N TYR A 107 6.66 -39.96 -7.98
CA TYR A 107 7.03 -40.18 -6.58
C TYR A 107 7.94 -39.06 -6.05
N ILE A 108 8.96 -38.64 -6.78
CA ILE A 108 9.85 -37.53 -6.39
C ILE A 108 9.05 -36.22 -6.34
N LYS A 109 8.22 -35.94 -7.35
CA LYS A 109 7.41 -34.75 -7.43
C LYS A 109 6.38 -34.68 -6.28
N ASP A 110 5.64 -35.75 -6.08
CA ASP A 110 4.57 -35.80 -5.07
C ASP A 110 5.14 -35.80 -3.64
N ASN A 111 6.26 -36.47 -3.41
CA ASN A 111 6.85 -36.51 -2.06
C ASN A 111 7.72 -35.29 -1.78
N ALA A 112 8.55 -34.82 -2.72
CA ALA A 112 9.36 -33.62 -2.50
C ALA A 112 8.50 -32.36 -2.40
N ALA A 113 7.55 -32.18 -3.31
CA ALA A 113 6.64 -31.04 -3.30
C ALA A 113 5.74 -31.02 -2.05
N GLY A 114 5.12 -32.18 -1.72
CA GLY A 114 4.27 -32.30 -0.54
C GLY A 114 5.00 -32.14 0.77
N GLU A 115 6.24 -32.62 0.85
CA GLU A 115 7.07 -32.53 2.04
C GLU A 115 7.64 -31.12 2.25
N ILE A 116 8.06 -30.41 1.19
CA ILE A 116 8.53 -29.03 1.29
C ILE A 116 7.35 -28.09 1.58
N ALA A 117 6.20 -28.28 0.94
CA ALA A 117 4.99 -27.55 1.26
C ALA A 117 4.50 -27.80 2.70
N GLY A 118 4.71 -29.01 3.23
CA GLY A 118 4.39 -29.35 4.62
C GLY A 118 5.32 -28.76 5.68
N LEU A 119 6.52 -28.28 5.29
CA LEU A 119 7.45 -27.59 6.19
C LEU A 119 7.00 -26.15 6.50
N TYR A 120 6.21 -25.55 5.61
CA TYR A 120 5.68 -24.19 5.74
C TYR A 120 4.17 -24.26 5.58
N PRO A 121 3.42 -24.34 6.70
CA PRO A 121 1.97 -24.25 6.61
C PRO A 121 1.59 -22.88 6.02
N ASN A 122 0.88 -22.90 4.89
CA ASN A 122 0.46 -21.73 4.11
C ASN A 122 -0.43 -20.73 4.86
N GLU A 123 -0.68 -20.91 6.16
CA GLU A 123 -1.68 -20.16 6.92
C GLU A 123 -1.18 -19.55 8.24
N SER A 124 0.08 -19.74 8.65
CA SER A 124 0.55 -19.14 9.90
C SER A 124 1.39 -17.89 9.67
N GLU A 125 0.79 -16.72 9.92
CA GLU A 125 1.57 -15.49 10.09
C GLU A 125 2.48 -15.67 11.32
N ILE A 126 3.78 -15.71 11.11
CA ILE A 126 4.78 -15.76 12.18
C ILE A 126 5.22 -14.31 12.44
N LYS A 127 5.26 -13.92 13.72
CA LYS A 127 5.83 -12.61 14.08
C LYS A 127 7.29 -12.58 13.68
N MET A 128 7.73 -11.48 13.07
CA MET A 128 9.13 -11.33 12.63
C MET A 128 10.13 -11.51 13.77
N SER A 129 9.78 -11.10 14.99
CA SER A 129 10.60 -11.30 16.19
C SER A 129 10.76 -12.77 16.61
N GLU A 130 9.90 -13.66 16.13
CA GLU A 130 9.87 -15.09 16.45
C GLU A 130 10.38 -15.94 15.26
N ALA A 131 10.53 -15.34 14.06
CA ALA A 131 10.96 -16.01 12.86
C ALA A 131 12.50 -16.10 12.81
N GLN A 132 13.06 -17.32 12.81
CA GLN A 132 14.50 -17.52 12.72
C GLN A 132 15.06 -17.14 11.33
N ASP A 133 14.24 -17.29 10.29
CA ASP A 133 14.60 -17.08 8.89
C ASP A 133 13.82 -15.91 8.25
N ALA A 134 13.45 -14.90 9.06
CA ALA A 134 12.80 -13.71 8.54
C ALA A 134 13.68 -13.03 7.49
N PRO A 135 13.10 -12.59 6.37
CA PRO A 135 13.88 -12.04 5.27
C PRO A 135 14.61 -10.75 5.71
N VAL A 136 15.92 -10.71 5.47
CA VAL A 136 16.69 -9.47 5.58
C VAL A 136 16.52 -8.69 4.28
N ILE A 137 15.66 -7.67 4.32
CA ILE A 137 15.37 -6.86 3.14
C ILE A 137 16.33 -5.68 3.10
N ARG A 138 17.21 -5.69 2.09
CA ARG A 138 18.13 -4.60 1.82
C ARG A 138 18.39 -4.51 0.33
N ILE A 139 17.89 -3.45 -0.29
CA ILE A 139 18.07 -3.22 -1.71
C ILE A 139 19.35 -2.42 -1.93
N ASN A 140 20.28 -3.00 -2.71
CA ASN A 140 21.50 -2.32 -3.10
C ASN A 140 21.33 -1.79 -4.54
N PRO A 141 21.51 -0.50 -4.82
CA PRO A 141 21.33 0.08 -6.15
C PRO A 141 22.14 -0.62 -7.25
N ALA A 142 23.32 -1.15 -6.93
CA ALA A 142 24.19 -1.85 -7.88
C ALA A 142 23.59 -3.18 -8.38
N ASP A 143 22.71 -3.79 -7.57
CA ASP A 143 22.12 -5.10 -7.85
C ASP A 143 20.77 -4.98 -8.56
N VAL A 144 20.22 -3.79 -8.70
CA VAL A 144 18.94 -3.55 -9.38
C VAL A 144 19.13 -3.52 -10.89
N SER A 145 18.30 -4.28 -11.62
CA SER A 145 18.23 -4.28 -13.10
C SER A 145 17.17 -3.33 -13.62
N ASP A 146 16.03 -3.23 -12.92
CA ASP A 146 14.91 -2.36 -13.28
C ASP A 146 14.13 -1.94 -12.02
N PHE A 147 13.42 -0.82 -12.10
CA PHE A 147 12.59 -0.33 -11.00
C PHE A 147 11.41 0.50 -11.51
N THR A 148 10.32 0.49 -10.75
CA THR A 148 9.18 1.41 -10.93
C THR A 148 8.81 2.05 -9.59
N ALA A 149 8.33 3.29 -9.64
CA ALA A 149 7.79 3.98 -8.49
C ALA A 149 6.53 4.73 -8.90
N GLU A 150 5.38 4.29 -8.41
CA GLU A 150 4.08 4.78 -8.83
C GLU A 150 3.29 5.31 -7.64
N GLN A 151 2.51 6.34 -7.89
CA GLN A 151 1.54 6.87 -6.95
C GLN A 151 0.16 6.29 -7.29
N GLY A 152 -0.43 5.56 -6.33
CA GLY A 152 -1.68 4.86 -6.58
C GLY A 152 -1.50 3.51 -7.28
N HIS A 153 -2.59 2.81 -7.47
CA HIS A 153 -2.62 1.51 -8.14
C HIS A 153 -3.05 1.69 -9.60
N THR A 154 -2.27 1.13 -10.52
CA THR A 154 -2.67 1.02 -11.93
C THR A 154 -3.32 -0.34 -12.14
N ASP A 155 -4.58 -0.37 -12.56
CA ASP A 155 -5.29 -1.60 -12.89
C ASP A 155 -4.83 -2.18 -14.24
N ASP A 156 -5.28 -3.41 -14.57
CA ASP A 156 -4.94 -4.10 -15.83
C ASP A 156 -5.43 -3.35 -17.08
N GLU A 157 -6.35 -2.38 -16.93
CA GLU A 157 -6.88 -1.52 -17.99
C GLU A 157 -6.09 -0.21 -18.13
N GLY A 158 -5.11 0.02 -17.26
CA GLY A 158 -4.27 1.22 -17.25
C GLY A 158 -4.88 2.43 -16.54
N ASN A 159 -5.97 2.24 -15.77
CA ASN A 159 -6.54 3.32 -14.98
C ASN A 159 -5.77 3.45 -13.66
N VAL A 160 -5.32 4.66 -13.36
CA VAL A 160 -4.65 4.97 -12.10
C VAL A 160 -5.69 5.39 -11.06
N SER A 161 -5.79 4.64 -9.96
CA SER A 161 -6.56 5.05 -8.79
C SER A 161 -5.62 5.55 -7.71
N ASP A 162 -5.79 6.81 -7.28
CA ASP A 162 -5.07 7.34 -6.11
C ASP A 162 -5.70 6.79 -4.83
N ASP A 163 -5.15 5.70 -4.33
CA ASP A 163 -5.58 5.03 -3.10
C ASP A 163 -4.81 5.48 -1.84
N GLY A 164 -3.96 6.52 -1.98
CA GLY A 164 -3.16 7.07 -0.89
C GLY A 164 -1.85 6.33 -0.61
N PHE A 165 -1.41 5.45 -1.51
CA PHE A 165 -0.19 4.67 -1.35
C PHE A 165 0.84 4.97 -2.44
N TYR A 166 2.10 4.65 -2.13
CA TYR A 166 3.16 4.46 -3.12
C TYR A 166 3.37 2.96 -3.33
N PHE A 167 3.59 2.58 -4.58
CA PHE A 167 4.04 1.25 -5.01
C PHE A 167 5.42 1.40 -5.63
N ILE A 168 6.42 0.77 -5.00
CA ILE A 168 7.81 0.80 -5.46
C ILE A 168 8.24 -0.63 -5.70
N ASN A 169 8.63 -0.93 -6.95
CA ASN A 169 9.05 -2.25 -7.36
C ASN A 169 10.51 -2.23 -7.79
N PHE A 170 11.24 -3.30 -7.46
CA PHE A 170 12.62 -3.52 -7.88
C PHE A 170 12.76 -4.91 -8.46
N GLU A 171 13.41 -5.00 -9.61
CA GLU A 171 13.91 -6.24 -10.18
C GLU A 171 15.41 -6.34 -9.89
N ILE A 172 15.85 -7.48 -9.35
CA ILE A 172 17.25 -7.71 -8.98
C ILE A 172 17.94 -8.51 -10.09
N LYS A 173 19.17 -8.13 -10.42
CA LYS A 173 20.01 -8.87 -11.35
C LYS A 173 20.26 -10.28 -10.83
N PRO A 174 19.94 -11.35 -11.58
CA PRO A 174 20.12 -12.72 -11.12
C PRO A 174 21.56 -13.04 -10.68
N GLU A 175 22.55 -12.46 -11.34
CA GLU A 175 23.96 -12.63 -11.02
C GLU A 175 24.42 -11.98 -9.72
N SER A 176 23.62 -11.06 -9.16
CA SER A 176 23.90 -10.41 -7.88
C SER A 176 23.35 -11.19 -6.69
N VAL A 177 22.55 -12.22 -6.93
CA VAL A 177 21.94 -13.03 -5.87
C VAL A 177 22.94 -14.05 -5.35
N ASP A 178 23.23 -14.02 -4.05
CA ASP A 178 24.04 -15.05 -3.40
C ASP A 178 23.24 -16.35 -3.25
N THR A 179 23.38 -17.24 -4.24
CA THR A 179 22.71 -18.52 -4.25
C THR A 179 23.43 -19.59 -3.41
N ASP A 180 24.68 -19.37 -3.03
CA ASP A 180 25.42 -20.32 -2.20
C ASP A 180 24.88 -20.36 -0.75
N SER A 181 24.40 -19.24 -0.24
CA SER A 181 23.74 -19.17 1.06
C SER A 181 22.44 -19.98 1.17
N LEU A 182 21.79 -20.27 0.03
CA LEU A 182 20.56 -21.06 0.00
C LEU A 182 20.78 -22.51 0.44
N LYS A 183 21.99 -23.05 0.28
CA LYS A 183 22.35 -24.40 0.71
C LYS A 183 22.37 -24.56 2.22
N ASP A 184 22.60 -23.45 2.94
CA ASP A 184 22.62 -23.40 4.40
C ASP A 184 21.23 -23.03 4.97
N SER A 185 20.25 -22.79 4.13
CA SER A 185 18.89 -22.48 4.59
C SER A 185 18.25 -23.69 5.26
N SER A 186 17.51 -23.47 6.34
CA SER A 186 16.79 -24.52 7.06
C SER A 186 15.85 -25.31 6.14
N ILE A 187 15.21 -24.61 5.18
CA ILE A 187 14.31 -25.19 4.18
C ILE A 187 15.02 -26.24 3.34
N TYR A 188 16.18 -25.89 2.79
CA TYR A 188 16.94 -26.79 1.95
C TYR A 188 17.48 -27.99 2.76
N LEU A 189 18.05 -27.73 3.94
CA LEU A 189 18.61 -28.78 4.80
C LEU A 189 17.53 -29.78 5.27
N ASP A 190 16.33 -29.29 5.56
CA ASP A 190 15.22 -30.16 5.94
C ASP A 190 14.67 -30.97 4.77
N ALA A 191 14.65 -30.38 3.56
CA ALA A 191 14.31 -31.10 2.34
C ALA A 191 15.34 -32.20 2.03
N VAL A 192 16.64 -31.93 2.17
CA VAL A 192 17.73 -32.92 2.00
C VAL A 192 17.57 -34.08 2.95
N LYS A 193 17.33 -33.84 4.26
CA LYS A 193 17.12 -34.89 5.27
C LYS A 193 16.00 -35.86 4.93
N LYS A 194 14.97 -35.43 4.22
CA LYS A 194 13.85 -36.30 3.83
C LYS A 194 14.20 -37.24 2.69
N PHE A 195 15.27 -36.98 1.94
CA PHE A 195 15.81 -37.88 0.94
C PHE A 195 16.77 -38.95 1.53
N ASP A 196 17.23 -38.79 2.79
CA ASP A 196 18.22 -39.66 3.41
C ASP A 196 17.87 -41.17 3.36
N GLY A 197 16.60 -41.53 3.25
CA GLY A 197 16.15 -42.95 3.14
C GLY A 197 16.09 -43.47 1.69
N VAL A 198 16.26 -42.62 0.68
CA VAL A 198 16.00 -42.96 -0.73
C VAL A 198 17.24 -42.68 -1.60
N ALA A 199 17.93 -41.60 -1.34
CA ALA A 199 19.02 -41.12 -2.17
C ALA A 199 19.93 -40.15 -1.41
N ASP A 200 21.22 -40.14 -1.77
CA ASP A 200 22.20 -39.17 -1.34
C ASP A 200 22.25 -38.01 -2.35
N ILE A 201 22.14 -36.76 -1.88
CA ILE A 201 22.37 -35.58 -2.72
C ILE A 201 23.89 -35.35 -2.75
N VAL A 202 24.51 -35.58 -3.91
CA VAL A 202 25.95 -35.47 -4.11
C VAL A 202 26.39 -34.03 -4.31
N GLU A 203 25.61 -33.28 -5.11
CA GLU A 203 25.87 -31.88 -5.42
C GLU A 203 24.56 -31.16 -5.66
N SER A 204 24.48 -29.91 -5.22
CA SER A 204 23.38 -29.02 -5.54
C SER A 204 23.87 -27.66 -5.94
N LYS A 205 23.23 -27.09 -6.95
CA LYS A 205 23.45 -25.73 -7.44
C LYS A 205 22.09 -25.04 -7.55
N PHE A 206 22.03 -23.78 -7.12
CA PHE A 206 20.87 -22.92 -7.29
C PHE A 206 21.16 -21.92 -8.39
N ASP A 207 20.38 -21.94 -9.46
CA ASP A 207 20.42 -20.92 -10.50
C ASP A 207 19.26 -19.94 -10.24
N CYS A 208 19.56 -18.66 -10.03
CA CYS A 208 18.55 -17.63 -9.90
C CYS A 208 18.02 -17.25 -11.28
N GLU A 209 16.69 -17.26 -11.45
CA GLU A 209 16.04 -16.76 -12.67
C GLU A 209 15.55 -15.31 -12.48
N SER A 210 14.91 -15.02 -11.36
CA SER A 210 14.44 -13.66 -11.04
C SER A 210 14.24 -13.49 -9.55
N VAL A 211 14.46 -12.28 -9.07
CA VAL A 211 14.07 -11.83 -7.74
C VAL A 211 13.46 -10.44 -7.88
N SER A 212 12.26 -10.23 -7.33
CA SER A 212 11.61 -8.94 -7.30
C SER A 212 11.09 -8.59 -5.92
N TYR A 213 11.05 -7.30 -5.63
CA TYR A 213 10.52 -6.71 -4.41
C TYR A 213 9.45 -5.71 -4.77
N SER A 214 8.32 -5.74 -4.06
CA SER A 214 7.23 -4.77 -4.19
C SER A 214 6.91 -4.18 -2.83
N PHE A 215 7.07 -2.87 -2.69
CA PHE A 215 6.81 -2.12 -1.46
C PHE A 215 5.51 -1.35 -1.59
N ARG A 216 4.62 -1.49 -0.61
CA ARG A 216 3.44 -0.66 -0.45
C ARG A 216 3.61 0.25 0.76
N ILE A 217 3.61 1.56 0.53
CA ILE A 217 3.92 2.59 1.52
C ILE A 217 2.76 3.56 1.63
N ASP A 218 2.31 3.85 2.85
CA ASP A 218 1.31 4.89 3.12
C ASP A 218 1.93 6.26 2.88
N ARG A 219 1.36 7.03 1.94
CA ARG A 219 1.85 8.34 1.51
C ARG A 219 1.79 9.42 2.58
N VAL A 220 0.86 9.30 3.52
CA VAL A 220 0.61 10.31 4.56
C VAL A 220 1.58 10.14 5.71
N THR A 221 1.89 8.90 6.05
CA THR A 221 2.66 8.55 7.25
C THR A 221 4.06 8.06 6.96
N ASP A 222 4.42 7.82 5.69
CA ASP A 222 5.68 7.18 5.28
C ASP A 222 5.88 5.80 5.94
N GLN A 223 4.80 5.06 6.18
CA GLN A 223 4.84 3.76 6.81
C GLN A 223 4.74 2.65 5.77
N ILE A 224 5.70 1.72 5.80
CA ILE A 224 5.58 0.49 5.00
C ILE A 224 4.43 -0.34 5.57
N LEU A 225 3.52 -0.78 4.69
CA LEU A 225 2.43 -1.67 5.03
C LEU A 225 2.75 -3.12 4.66
N ASN A 226 3.23 -3.33 3.44
CA ASN A 226 3.61 -4.64 2.95
C ASN A 226 4.89 -4.56 2.10
N ILE A 227 5.64 -5.65 2.12
CA ILE A 227 6.72 -5.93 1.19
C ILE A 227 6.47 -7.33 0.65
N ASP A 228 6.23 -7.45 -0.65
CA ASP A 228 6.12 -8.72 -1.33
C ASP A 228 7.46 -9.01 -2.03
N VAL A 229 7.99 -10.22 -1.80
CA VAL A 229 9.25 -10.68 -2.37
C VAL A 229 8.99 -11.94 -3.18
N TYR A 230 9.26 -11.89 -4.47
CA TYR A 230 9.13 -13.04 -5.34
C TYR A 230 10.52 -13.51 -5.76
N LYS A 231 10.79 -14.80 -5.59
CA LYS A 231 12.07 -15.41 -5.95
C LYS A 231 11.80 -16.65 -6.79
N ASN A 232 12.44 -16.73 -7.93
CA ASN A 232 12.38 -17.87 -8.82
C ASN A 232 13.79 -18.44 -8.98
N TYR A 233 13.96 -19.70 -8.62
CA TYR A 233 15.21 -20.43 -8.75
C TYR A 233 14.99 -21.73 -9.50
N ILE A 234 16.05 -22.27 -10.05
CA ILE A 234 16.14 -23.67 -10.50
C ILE A 234 17.16 -24.37 -9.62
N ILE A 235 16.72 -25.38 -8.86
CA ILE A 235 17.61 -26.23 -8.10
C ILE A 235 18.09 -27.35 -9.02
N LYS A 236 19.40 -27.43 -9.25
CA LYS A 236 20.06 -28.47 -10.02
C LYS A 236 20.83 -29.36 -9.08
N SER A 237 20.43 -30.62 -8.97
CA SER A 237 21.04 -31.58 -8.04
C SER A 237 21.46 -32.86 -8.72
N SER A 238 22.66 -33.34 -8.40
CA SER A 238 23.08 -34.70 -8.68
C SER A 238 22.72 -35.56 -7.48
N VAL A 239 21.94 -36.61 -7.72
CA VAL A 239 21.37 -37.47 -6.71
C VAL A 239 21.84 -38.90 -6.97
N GLN A 240 22.33 -39.60 -5.94
CA GLN A 240 22.69 -41.01 -6.01
C GLN A 240 21.65 -41.82 -5.24
N LEU A 241 20.86 -42.62 -5.98
CA LEU A 241 19.89 -43.52 -5.37
C LEU A 241 20.58 -44.64 -4.57
N HIS A 242 19.98 -45.03 -3.45
CA HIS A 242 20.43 -46.17 -2.70
C HIS A 242 20.25 -47.48 -3.51
N PRO A 243 21.13 -48.48 -3.32
CA PRO A 243 21.13 -49.72 -4.11
C PRO A 243 19.81 -50.49 -4.13
N GLU A 244 19.02 -50.38 -3.08
CA GLU A 244 17.69 -50.99 -2.96
C GLU A 244 16.65 -50.43 -3.95
N PHE A 245 16.87 -49.26 -4.47
CA PHE A 245 15.99 -48.62 -5.47
C PHE A 245 16.45 -48.84 -6.91
N LYS A 246 17.47 -49.69 -7.12
CA LYS A 246 18.02 -49.99 -8.47
C LYS A 246 16.94 -50.52 -9.42
N ASP A 247 16.00 -51.29 -8.89
CA ASP A 247 14.92 -51.89 -9.69
C ASP A 247 13.87 -50.89 -10.17
N LEU A 248 13.91 -49.66 -9.65
CA LEU A 248 13.07 -48.55 -10.11
C LEU A 248 13.67 -47.79 -11.30
N LEU A 249 14.91 -48.06 -11.65
CA LEU A 249 15.59 -47.48 -12.79
C LEU A 249 15.33 -48.27 -14.09
N PRO A 250 15.30 -47.61 -15.26
CA PRO A 250 15.25 -48.31 -16.57
C PRO A 250 16.41 -49.29 -16.68
N VAL A 251 16.14 -50.50 -17.21
CA VAL A 251 17.03 -51.65 -17.23
C VAL A 251 18.37 -51.40 -17.94
N GLU A 252 18.52 -50.33 -18.68
CA GLU A 252 19.72 -49.97 -19.46
C GLU A 252 20.71 -49.04 -18.73
N GLN A 253 20.41 -48.67 -17.44
CA GLN A 253 21.28 -47.74 -16.71
C GLN A 253 22.18 -48.48 -15.71
N ASP A 254 23.49 -48.42 -15.98
CA ASP A 254 24.52 -48.94 -15.06
C ASP A 254 24.79 -47.99 -13.87
N SER A 255 24.30 -46.75 -13.91
CA SER A 255 24.55 -45.71 -12.90
C SER A 255 23.31 -45.44 -12.06
N LEU A 256 23.46 -45.46 -10.74
CA LEU A 256 22.46 -45.03 -9.77
C LEU A 256 22.38 -43.48 -9.63
N THR A 257 23.16 -42.75 -10.40
CA THR A 257 23.21 -41.30 -10.33
C THR A 257 22.13 -40.70 -11.23
N ALA A 258 21.26 -39.87 -10.66
CA ALA A 258 20.26 -39.11 -11.35
C ALA A 258 20.60 -37.61 -11.29
N TYR A 259 20.18 -36.87 -12.30
CA TYR A 259 20.26 -35.42 -12.30
C TYR A 259 18.85 -34.83 -12.26
N ILE A 260 18.59 -33.97 -11.29
CA ILE A 260 17.26 -33.38 -11.07
C ILE A 260 17.35 -31.87 -11.24
N GLU A 261 16.49 -31.30 -12.07
CA GLU A 261 16.22 -29.86 -12.12
C GLU A 261 14.83 -29.60 -11.55
N LEU A 262 14.76 -28.84 -10.47
CA LEU A 262 13.52 -28.53 -9.79
C LEU A 262 13.30 -27.02 -9.78
N PRO A 263 12.27 -26.50 -10.47
CA PRO A 263 11.84 -25.12 -10.30
C PRO A 263 11.38 -24.88 -8.86
N TYR A 264 11.90 -23.84 -8.25
CA TYR A 264 11.62 -23.45 -6.87
C TYR A 264 11.23 -21.99 -6.84
N LYS A 265 9.95 -21.73 -6.56
CA LYS A 265 9.38 -20.38 -6.51
C LYS A 265 8.92 -20.08 -5.09
N THR A 266 9.31 -18.93 -4.58
CA THR A 266 8.81 -18.43 -3.31
C THR A 266 8.11 -17.11 -3.50
N ALA A 267 7.00 -16.94 -2.78
CA ALA A 267 6.33 -15.67 -2.58
C ALA A 267 6.34 -15.39 -1.07
N GLU A 268 7.11 -14.40 -0.67
CA GLU A 268 7.24 -13.99 0.72
C GLU A 268 6.54 -12.65 0.91
N ARG A 269 5.75 -12.52 1.97
CA ARG A 269 5.11 -11.25 2.34
C ARG A 269 5.53 -10.85 3.74
N VAL A 270 6.13 -9.69 3.86
CA VAL A 270 6.33 -9.01 5.14
C VAL A 270 5.26 -7.96 5.29
N SER A 271 4.51 -7.99 6.39
CA SER A 271 3.42 -7.05 6.66
C SER A 271 3.67 -6.32 7.97
N PHE A 272 3.36 -5.05 8.01
CA PHE A 272 3.42 -4.24 9.23
C PHE A 272 2.05 -3.71 9.58
N LYS A 273 1.63 -3.96 10.83
CA LYS A 273 0.46 -3.35 11.45
C LYS A 273 0.94 -2.19 12.31
N TRP A 274 0.54 -0.98 11.98
CA TRP A 274 0.91 0.22 12.70
C TRP A 274 -0.20 0.65 13.65
N TYR A 275 0.18 0.99 14.88
CA TYR A 275 -0.73 1.50 15.88
C TYR A 275 -0.57 2.99 16.05
N GLY A 276 -1.66 3.70 16.34
CA GLY A 276 -1.64 5.13 16.54
C GLY A 276 -2.89 5.84 16.06
N CYS A 277 -2.78 7.13 15.93
CA CYS A 277 -3.84 7.96 15.36
C CYS A 277 -3.25 9.05 14.48
N ASN A 278 -3.93 9.37 13.40
CA ASN A 278 -3.60 10.49 12.52
C ASN A 278 -4.86 11.07 11.87
N PHE A 279 -4.80 12.33 11.50
CA PHE A 279 -5.79 12.91 10.61
C PHE A 279 -5.40 12.62 9.16
N THR A 280 -6.37 12.21 8.35
CA THR A 280 -6.17 11.95 6.91
C THR A 280 -6.03 13.24 6.10
N GLN A 281 -6.31 14.39 6.73
CA GLN A 281 -6.14 15.73 6.19
C GLN A 281 -5.45 16.61 7.23
N ARG A 282 -4.64 17.59 6.80
CA ARG A 282 -3.96 18.53 7.72
C ARG A 282 -4.77 19.79 8.00
N ALA A 283 -5.76 20.04 7.16
CA ALA A 283 -6.64 21.19 7.32
C ALA A 283 -8.05 20.88 6.85
N MET A 284 -9.02 21.58 7.42
CA MET A 284 -10.42 21.48 7.08
C MET A 284 -11.06 22.86 7.09
N VAL A 285 -11.90 23.14 6.11
CA VAL A 285 -12.69 24.37 6.06
C VAL A 285 -14.13 24.08 6.43
N VAL A 286 -14.67 24.88 7.33
CA VAL A 286 -16.03 24.74 7.85
C VAL A 286 -16.73 26.10 7.90
N LYS A 287 -18.04 26.08 7.94
CA LYS A 287 -18.89 27.27 8.12
C LYS A 287 -19.46 27.33 9.53
N PRO A 288 -19.86 28.50 10.03
CA PRO A 288 -20.70 28.58 11.23
C PRO A 288 -21.92 27.66 11.11
N ASP A 289 -22.29 27.00 12.19
CA ASP A 289 -23.40 26.03 12.28
C ASP A 289 -23.15 24.68 11.55
N ASP A 290 -21.96 24.45 11.01
CA ASP A 290 -21.61 23.16 10.40
C ASP A 290 -21.46 22.07 11.46
N MET A 291 -21.89 20.85 11.06
CA MET A 291 -21.57 19.61 11.78
C MET A 291 -20.88 18.66 10.81
N LYS A 292 -19.65 18.24 11.13
CA LYS A 292 -18.85 17.38 10.26
C LYS A 292 -18.05 16.35 11.06
N SER A 293 -17.95 15.14 10.56
CA SER A 293 -17.03 14.16 11.12
C SER A 293 -15.59 14.59 10.85
N LEU A 294 -14.75 14.50 11.87
CA LEU A 294 -13.31 14.72 11.71
C LEU A 294 -12.70 13.62 10.85
N PRO A 295 -11.76 13.94 9.94
CA PRO A 295 -11.08 12.97 9.09
C PRO A 295 -9.99 12.23 9.91
N ALA A 296 -10.40 11.53 10.96
CA ALA A 296 -9.51 10.83 11.89
C ALA A 296 -9.38 9.34 11.50
N ASP A 297 -8.15 8.86 11.47
CA ASP A 297 -7.80 7.45 11.34
C ASP A 297 -7.19 6.97 12.67
N VAL A 298 -7.80 5.95 13.28
CA VAL A 298 -7.38 5.37 14.56
C VAL A 298 -7.04 3.91 14.35
N ARG A 299 -5.79 3.58 14.56
CA ARG A 299 -5.24 2.25 14.35
C ARG A 299 -4.91 1.59 15.68
N VAL A 300 -5.70 0.60 16.03
CA VAL A 300 -5.53 -0.28 17.20
C VAL A 300 -5.65 -1.73 16.76
N ASN A 301 -5.33 -2.67 17.63
CA ASN A 301 -5.51 -4.08 17.32
C ASN A 301 -6.98 -4.38 16.94
N SER A 302 -7.20 -5.21 15.93
CA SER A 302 -8.54 -5.58 15.44
C SER A 302 -9.42 -6.25 16.49
N LYS A 303 -8.83 -6.77 17.57
CA LYS A 303 -9.54 -7.36 18.72
C LYS A 303 -9.80 -6.34 19.85
N ALA A 304 -9.23 -5.12 19.74
CA ALA A 304 -9.44 -4.08 20.73
C ALA A 304 -10.88 -3.56 20.69
N THR A 305 -11.46 -3.38 21.86
CA THR A 305 -12.77 -2.76 22.06
C THR A 305 -12.59 -1.29 22.45
N LYS A 306 -13.67 -0.51 22.46
CA LYS A 306 -13.64 0.90 22.90
C LYS A 306 -13.15 1.07 24.35
N ASP A 307 -13.17 0.01 25.16
CA ASP A 307 -12.69 0.03 26.55
C ASP A 307 -11.17 -0.18 26.65
N ASP A 308 -10.53 -0.68 25.60
CA ASP A 308 -9.09 -0.97 25.56
C ASP A 308 -8.25 0.26 25.19
N TYR A 309 -8.88 1.32 24.70
CA TYR A 309 -8.19 2.56 24.34
C TYR A 309 -9.02 3.79 24.69
N LYS A 310 -8.34 4.92 24.82
CA LYS A 310 -9.01 6.21 25.08
C LYS A 310 -8.65 7.19 23.99
N LEU A 311 -9.66 7.59 23.21
CA LEU A 311 -9.54 8.61 22.18
C LEU A 311 -10.15 9.93 22.70
N THR A 312 -9.40 11.02 22.55
CA THR A 312 -9.84 12.36 22.94
C THR A 312 -9.51 13.38 21.88
N PHE A 313 -10.42 14.32 21.66
CA PHE A 313 -10.25 15.46 20.78
C PHE A 313 -10.30 16.75 21.61
N THR A 314 -9.32 17.61 21.40
CA THR A 314 -9.23 18.87 22.17
C THR A 314 -9.06 20.03 21.20
N PRO A 315 -10.07 20.89 21.03
CA PRO A 315 -9.93 22.10 20.24
C PRO A 315 -9.18 23.17 21.03
N SER A 316 -8.38 23.99 20.33
CA SER A 316 -7.72 25.17 20.92
C SER A 316 -8.71 26.23 21.38
N ASP A 317 -9.85 26.36 20.72
CA ASP A 317 -10.97 27.22 21.13
C ASP A 317 -12.27 26.43 21.29
N LYS A 318 -12.73 26.27 22.56
CA LYS A 318 -13.95 25.54 22.89
C LYS A 318 -15.23 26.40 22.78
N GLN A 319 -15.12 27.69 22.56
CA GLN A 319 -16.26 28.57 22.32
C GLN A 319 -16.66 28.58 20.85
N ALA A 320 -15.64 28.49 19.98
CA ALA A 320 -15.87 28.46 18.55
C ALA A 320 -16.29 27.06 18.04
N VAL A 321 -15.73 25.97 18.60
CA VAL A 321 -16.03 24.59 18.18
C VAL A 321 -16.13 23.65 19.38
N SER A 322 -16.97 22.62 19.23
CA SER A 322 -17.04 21.47 20.14
C SER A 322 -16.92 20.16 19.37
N ILE A 323 -16.41 19.11 20.01
CA ILE A 323 -16.24 17.79 19.41
C ILE A 323 -16.80 16.76 20.38
N ASP A 324 -17.62 15.87 19.89
CA ASP A 324 -18.15 14.77 20.70
C ASP A 324 -17.20 13.56 20.75
N ALA A 325 -17.59 12.52 21.50
CA ALA A 325 -16.80 11.32 21.68
C ALA A 325 -16.64 10.49 20.39
N ASP A 326 -17.51 10.67 19.41
CA ASP A 326 -17.48 10.01 18.12
C ASP A 326 -16.70 10.80 17.04
N GLY A 327 -16.10 11.94 17.44
CA GLY A 327 -15.30 12.78 16.56
C GLY A 327 -16.14 13.68 15.65
N VAL A 328 -17.37 13.98 16.01
CA VAL A 328 -18.20 14.93 15.26
C VAL A 328 -17.93 16.34 15.77
N LEU A 329 -17.35 17.15 14.88
CA LEU A 329 -17.13 18.58 15.07
C LEU A 329 -18.43 19.34 14.87
N THR A 330 -18.78 20.19 15.83
CA THR A 330 -19.88 21.16 15.74
C THR A 330 -19.31 22.57 15.86
N VAL A 331 -19.59 23.41 14.87
CA VAL A 331 -19.14 24.80 14.81
C VAL A 331 -20.21 25.69 15.41
N SER A 332 -19.86 26.58 16.35
CA SER A 332 -20.78 27.56 16.91
C SER A 332 -21.33 28.49 15.82
N LYS A 333 -22.63 28.85 15.94
CA LYS A 333 -23.23 29.87 15.05
C LYS A 333 -22.51 31.22 15.12
N ASN A 334 -21.97 31.56 16.27
CA ASN A 334 -21.29 32.81 16.54
C ASN A 334 -19.75 32.62 16.51
N ALA A 335 -19.26 31.55 15.89
CA ALA A 335 -17.82 31.23 15.89
C ALA A 335 -16.96 32.39 15.39
N LEU A 336 -17.37 33.09 14.32
CA LEU A 336 -16.64 34.24 13.79
C LEU A 336 -16.67 35.49 14.71
N GLU A 337 -17.61 35.57 15.63
CA GLU A 337 -17.67 36.67 16.61
C GLU A 337 -16.78 36.39 17.83
N VAL A 338 -16.51 35.12 18.09
CA VAL A 338 -15.70 34.67 19.25
C VAL A 338 -14.21 34.66 18.91
N LEU A 339 -13.87 34.41 17.64
CA LEU A 339 -12.46 34.41 17.18
C LEU A 339 -11.85 35.81 17.32
N VAL A 340 -10.64 35.88 17.88
CA VAL A 340 -9.90 37.12 18.12
C VAL A 340 -9.51 37.81 16.82
N ALA A 341 -9.26 37.02 15.75
CA ALA A 341 -9.00 37.49 14.39
C ALA A 341 -9.84 36.72 13.37
N PRO A 342 -10.28 37.37 12.28
CA PRO A 342 -11.11 36.71 11.25
C PRO A 342 -10.43 35.52 10.55
N ASP A 343 -9.14 35.42 10.66
CA ASP A 343 -8.27 34.39 10.08
C ASP A 343 -7.62 33.50 11.15
N GLU A 344 -8.14 33.51 12.37
CA GLU A 344 -7.65 32.66 13.44
C GLU A 344 -7.87 31.19 13.12
N ILE A 345 -6.79 30.42 13.22
CA ILE A 345 -6.78 28.99 12.97
C ILE A 345 -7.06 28.25 14.27
N ILE A 346 -8.09 27.41 14.27
CA ILE A 346 -8.36 26.51 15.38
C ILE A 346 -7.60 25.22 15.16
N THR A 347 -6.82 24.81 16.14
CA THR A 347 -6.14 23.51 16.10
C THR A 347 -6.96 22.50 16.90
N ILE A 348 -7.22 21.35 16.29
CA ILE A 348 -7.80 20.18 16.97
C ILE A 348 -6.67 19.22 17.26
N ASN A 349 -6.36 19.01 18.53
CA ASN A 349 -5.45 17.95 18.93
C ASN A 349 -6.23 16.66 19.17
N MET A 350 -5.86 15.59 18.45
CA MET A 350 -6.32 14.22 18.67
C MET A 350 -5.29 13.49 19.53
N ARG A 351 -5.74 12.79 20.55
CA ARG A 351 -4.90 11.99 21.43
C ARG A 351 -5.50 10.62 21.64
N LEU A 352 -4.72 9.59 21.30
CA LEU A 352 -5.02 8.19 21.54
C LEU A 352 -4.11 7.67 22.66
N GLU A 353 -4.68 7.12 23.72
CA GLU A 353 -3.99 6.34 24.74
C GLU A 353 -4.33 4.86 24.51
N TYR A 354 -3.32 4.06 24.15
CA TYR A 354 -3.46 2.64 23.82
C TYR A 354 -2.22 1.86 24.28
N GLU A 355 -2.42 0.75 24.98
CA GLU A 355 -1.37 -0.13 25.54
C GLU A 355 -0.27 0.63 26.32
N GLY A 356 -0.67 1.62 27.10
CA GLY A 356 0.24 2.45 27.89
C GLY A 356 1.03 3.48 27.11
N LYS A 357 0.84 3.60 25.80
CA LYS A 357 1.43 4.60 24.91
C LYS A 357 0.45 5.71 24.59
N THR A 358 0.98 6.87 24.25
CA THR A 358 0.18 8.04 23.82
C THR A 358 0.62 8.45 22.42
N TYR A 359 -0.36 8.55 21.54
CA TYR A 359 -0.21 9.03 20.16
C TYR A 359 -0.99 10.32 20.00
N THR A 360 -0.47 11.28 19.25
CA THR A 360 -1.13 12.57 19.02
C THR A 360 -0.96 13.01 17.58
N ASP A 361 -1.98 13.71 17.08
CA ASP A 361 -1.90 14.41 15.79
C ASP A 361 -2.78 15.67 15.83
N ASP A 362 -2.49 16.63 14.94
CA ASP A 362 -3.14 17.93 14.89
C ASP A 362 -3.80 18.19 13.55
N LEU A 363 -5.02 18.75 13.60
CA LEU A 363 -5.79 19.22 12.44
C LEU A 363 -6.06 20.72 12.57
N LYS A 364 -5.80 21.48 11.50
CA LYS A 364 -6.14 22.91 11.44
C LYS A 364 -7.55 23.11 10.89
N ILE A 365 -8.38 23.88 11.58
CA ILE A 365 -9.74 24.23 11.18
C ILE A 365 -9.79 25.72 10.80
N TYR A 366 -10.26 26.00 9.61
CA TYR A 366 -10.54 27.35 9.10
C TYR A 366 -12.05 27.56 9.09
N ILE A 367 -12.54 28.56 9.83
CA ILE A 367 -13.98 28.91 9.86
C ILE A 367 -14.18 30.11 8.93
N THR A 368 -15.05 29.96 7.94
CA THR A 368 -15.36 31.04 7.02
C THR A 368 -16.77 30.90 6.43
N GLU A 369 -17.43 32.04 6.15
CA GLU A 369 -18.67 32.07 5.36
C GLU A 369 -18.41 32.09 3.85
N LEU A 370 -17.17 32.31 3.44
CA LEU A 370 -16.82 32.39 2.04
C LEU A 370 -16.86 31.00 1.39
N GLU A 371 -17.14 30.98 0.09
CA GLU A 371 -16.97 29.77 -0.71
C GLU A 371 -15.47 29.49 -0.88
N VAL A 372 -15.08 28.21 -0.72
CA VAL A 372 -13.70 27.77 -0.92
C VAL A 372 -13.38 27.83 -2.42
N GLU A 373 -12.24 28.39 -2.77
CA GLU A 373 -11.72 28.33 -4.14
C GLU A 373 -11.36 26.87 -4.44
N SER A 374 -12.08 26.25 -5.37
CA SER A 374 -11.69 24.92 -5.87
C SER A 374 -10.52 25.11 -6.82
N ASP A 375 -9.39 24.52 -6.54
CA ASP A 375 -8.34 24.34 -7.52
C ASP A 375 -8.91 23.51 -8.69
N VAL A 376 -9.02 24.12 -9.88
CA VAL A 376 -9.48 23.49 -11.13
C VAL A 376 -8.27 22.95 -11.86
#